data_242b6e6d129f2d7296fe142c20058ff1
#
_entry.id   242b6e6d129f2d7296fe142c20058ff1
#
_cell.length_a   1.000
_cell.length_b   1.000
_cell.length_c   1.000
_cell.angle_alpha   90.00
_cell.angle_beta   90.00
_cell.angle_gamma   90.00
#
_symmetry.space_group_name_H-M   'P 1'
#
loop_
_entity.id
_entity.type
_entity.pdbx_description
1 polymer ?
#
loop_
_entity_poly.entity_id
_entity_poly.type
_entity_poly.pdbx_seq_one_letter_code
_entity_poly.pdbx_strand_id
1 'polypeptide(L)'
;MINTVYRLAATRRFEIAFEDIELFGENAVVRPTHLSICNADMRYYLGTRDPKVMAEKLPMALIHEGVGEVVFDPTGTFKTGDKVVMVPNMAVEGNEFIAENYLRSSKFCGSTMDGFLQEYVSISPKRLVLLPKNMNMNVAAFTEIVSVSVHAISRFDKIAHSCRRRIGVWGDGNLGI
;
A
#
# COMPACT_ATOMS: atom_id res chain seq x y z
N MET A 1 -11.55 -8.13 17.34
CA MET A 1 -12.58 -7.37 16.56
C MET A 1 -12.74 -8.07 15.21
N ILE A 2 -13.97 -8.40 14.82
CA ILE A 2 -14.21 -9.06 13.53
C ILE A 2 -13.97 -8.06 12.40
N ASN A 3 -13.22 -8.49 11.39
CA ASN A 3 -12.89 -7.75 10.18
C ASN A 3 -13.43 -8.48 8.96
N THR A 4 -13.96 -7.75 8.01
CA THR A 4 -14.37 -8.26 6.71
C THR A 4 -13.26 -8.00 5.70
N VAL A 5 -12.76 -9.07 5.08
CA VAL A 5 -11.68 -9.02 4.08
C VAL A 5 -12.23 -9.48 2.73
N TYR A 6 -12.02 -8.68 1.70
CA TYR A 6 -12.48 -8.99 0.33
C TYR A 6 -11.29 -9.53 -0.47
N ARG A 7 -11.18 -10.86 -0.57
CA ARG A 7 -10.08 -11.53 -1.26
C ARG A 7 -10.43 -11.89 -2.69
N LEU A 8 -9.56 -11.58 -3.61
CA LEU A 8 -9.62 -12.16 -4.94
C LEU A 8 -9.23 -13.63 -4.83
N ALA A 9 -10.20 -14.53 -5.02
CA ALA A 9 -9.97 -15.97 -4.93
C ALA A 9 -9.62 -16.60 -6.28
N ALA A 10 -10.12 -16.03 -7.36
CA ALA A 10 -9.79 -16.41 -8.74
C ALA A 10 -10.00 -15.22 -9.67
N THR A 11 -9.60 -15.33 -10.91
CA THR A 11 -9.83 -14.30 -11.94
C THR A 11 -11.27 -13.81 -11.88
N ARG A 12 -11.45 -12.50 -11.65
CA ARG A 12 -12.74 -11.79 -11.56
C ARG A 12 -13.69 -12.30 -10.47
N ARG A 13 -13.19 -13.06 -9.51
CA ARG A 13 -14.01 -13.61 -8.43
C ARG A 13 -13.47 -13.22 -7.07
N PHE A 14 -14.22 -12.39 -6.36
CA PHE A 14 -13.96 -12.07 -4.96
C PHE A 14 -14.75 -13.00 -4.03
N GLU A 15 -14.19 -13.26 -2.89
CA GLU A 15 -14.80 -13.96 -1.75
C GLU A 15 -14.66 -13.09 -0.51
N ILE A 16 -15.64 -13.21 0.39
CA ILE A 16 -15.62 -12.52 1.68
C ILE A 16 -15.03 -13.49 2.70
N ALA A 17 -14.01 -13.03 3.41
CA ALA A 17 -13.46 -13.72 4.56
C ALA A 17 -13.69 -12.89 5.83
N PHE A 18 -13.87 -13.56 6.96
CA PHE A 18 -13.95 -12.92 8.27
C PHE A 18 -12.72 -13.31 9.08
N GLU A 19 -12.05 -12.33 9.64
CA GLU A 19 -10.84 -12.50 10.43
C GLU A 19 -10.92 -11.71 11.74
N ASP A 20 -10.22 -12.17 12.75
CA ASP A 20 -10.09 -11.42 13.99
C ASP A 20 -8.89 -10.48 13.95
N ILE A 21 -9.11 -9.19 14.24
CA ILE A 21 -8.06 -8.22 14.51
C ILE A 21 -7.79 -8.20 16.01
N GLU A 22 -6.56 -8.49 16.39
CA GLU A 22 -6.10 -8.32 17.75
C GLU A 22 -5.93 -6.84 18.10
N LEU A 23 -6.57 -6.42 19.20
CA LEU A 23 -6.48 -5.03 19.67
C LEU A 23 -5.40 -4.83 20.76
N PHE A 24 -4.72 -5.91 21.18
CA PHE A 24 -3.73 -5.89 22.27
C PHE A 24 -2.27 -5.83 21.79
N GLY A 25 -2.06 -5.75 20.48
CA GLY A 25 -0.72 -5.65 19.90
C GLY A 25 -0.23 -4.20 19.80
N GLU A 26 0.85 -4.00 19.04
CA GLU A 26 1.43 -2.67 18.78
C GLU A 26 0.88 -2.01 17.49
N ASN A 27 -0.01 -2.68 16.77
CA ASN A 27 -0.56 -2.18 15.53
C ASN A 27 -1.74 -1.25 15.78
N ALA A 28 -1.79 -0.17 15.02
CA ALA A 28 -2.99 0.62 14.86
C ALA A 28 -3.99 -0.07 13.95
N VAL A 29 -5.26 0.23 14.14
CA VAL A 29 -6.36 -0.21 13.29
C VAL A 29 -6.88 1.00 12.52
N VAL A 30 -6.84 0.90 11.21
CA VAL A 30 -7.28 1.95 10.28
C VAL A 30 -8.47 1.43 9.49
N ARG A 31 -9.51 2.25 9.37
CA ARG A 31 -10.62 2.02 8.45
C ARG A 31 -10.31 2.71 7.11
N PRO A 32 -10.05 1.96 6.04
CA PRO A 32 -9.86 2.55 4.71
C PRO A 32 -11.10 3.34 4.29
N THR A 33 -10.89 4.54 3.75
CA THR A 33 -11.98 5.41 3.29
C THR A 33 -11.91 5.68 1.80
N HIS A 34 -10.71 5.80 1.25
CA HIS A 34 -10.46 6.01 -0.18
C HIS A 34 -9.30 5.13 -0.62
N LEU A 35 -9.55 4.33 -1.63
CA LEU A 35 -8.60 3.39 -2.19
C LEU A 35 -8.41 3.70 -3.68
N SER A 36 -7.18 3.55 -4.17
CA SER A 36 -6.85 3.66 -5.59
C SER A 36 -6.56 2.27 -6.17
N ILE A 37 -6.98 2.05 -7.40
CA ILE A 37 -6.75 0.79 -8.12
C ILE A 37 -5.55 0.96 -9.03
N CYS A 38 -4.48 0.24 -8.73
CA CYS A 38 -3.27 0.20 -9.54
C CYS A 38 -3.42 -0.78 -10.72
N ASN A 39 -2.64 -0.57 -11.76
CA ASN A 39 -2.55 -1.55 -12.86
C ASN A 39 -2.07 -2.94 -12.37
N ALA A 40 -1.32 -3.01 -11.29
CA ALA A 40 -0.93 -4.27 -10.66
C ALA A 40 -2.15 -5.05 -10.15
N ASP A 41 -3.13 -4.38 -9.53
CA ASP A 41 -4.39 -4.97 -9.06
C ASP A 41 -5.22 -5.46 -10.25
N MET A 42 -5.31 -4.64 -11.30
CA MET A 42 -6.03 -5.01 -12.53
C MET A 42 -5.45 -6.28 -13.16
N ARG A 43 -4.12 -6.45 -13.16
CA ARG A 43 -3.47 -7.65 -13.70
C ARG A 43 -3.80 -8.92 -12.89
N TYR A 44 -3.95 -8.81 -11.55
CA TYR A 44 -4.46 -9.92 -10.74
C TYR A 44 -5.93 -10.19 -11.04
N TYR A 45 -6.76 -9.16 -11.03
CA TYR A 45 -8.20 -9.29 -11.27
C TYR A 45 -8.52 -9.90 -12.62
N LEU A 46 -7.83 -9.46 -13.69
CA LEU A 46 -8.02 -9.96 -15.06
C LEU A 46 -7.31 -11.30 -15.35
N GLY A 47 -6.49 -11.79 -14.42
CA GLY A 47 -5.74 -13.04 -14.60
C GLY A 47 -4.64 -12.94 -15.65
N THR A 48 -4.07 -11.75 -15.88
CA THR A 48 -3.00 -11.53 -16.88
C THR A 48 -1.59 -11.64 -16.31
N ARG A 49 -1.46 -12.05 -15.05
CA ARG A 49 -0.19 -12.43 -14.45
C ARG A 49 0.15 -13.89 -14.77
N ASP A 50 1.43 -14.24 -14.58
CA ASP A 50 1.88 -15.63 -14.72
C ASP A 50 1.00 -16.57 -13.87
N PRO A 51 0.50 -17.69 -14.42
CA PRO A 51 -0.38 -18.62 -13.70
C PRO A 51 0.23 -19.18 -12.42
N LYS A 52 1.55 -19.38 -12.37
CA LYS A 52 2.24 -19.84 -11.16
C LYS A 52 2.18 -18.80 -10.05
N VAL A 53 2.40 -17.53 -10.41
CA VAL A 53 2.26 -16.41 -9.46
C VAL A 53 0.83 -16.28 -8.97
N MET A 54 -0.17 -16.47 -9.84
CA MET A 54 -1.58 -16.45 -9.44
C MET A 54 -1.90 -17.57 -8.45
N ALA A 55 -1.43 -18.79 -8.73
CA ALA A 55 -1.68 -19.96 -7.86
C ALA A 55 -0.98 -19.84 -6.49
N GLU A 56 0.19 -19.19 -6.44
CA GLU A 56 0.93 -18.99 -5.19
C GLU A 56 0.32 -17.92 -4.30
N LYS A 57 -0.26 -16.86 -4.90
CA LYS A 57 -0.64 -15.65 -4.17
C LYS A 57 -2.13 -15.53 -3.85
N LEU A 58 -2.99 -16.19 -4.60
CA LEU A 58 -4.43 -16.15 -4.33
C LEU A 58 -4.85 -17.29 -3.37
N PRO A 59 -5.84 -17.07 -2.49
CA PRO A 59 -6.65 -15.85 -2.36
C PRO A 59 -5.92 -14.72 -1.63
N MET A 60 -6.13 -13.47 -2.05
CA MET A 60 -5.48 -12.29 -1.46
C MET A 60 -6.37 -11.06 -1.59
N ALA A 61 -6.44 -10.23 -0.56
CA ALA A 61 -7.00 -8.88 -0.69
C ALA A 61 -6.06 -8.01 -1.52
N LEU A 62 -6.61 -7.38 -2.54
CA LEU A 62 -5.87 -6.48 -3.41
C LEU A 62 -5.70 -5.10 -2.77
N ILE A 63 -5.15 -4.18 -3.54
CA ILE A 63 -4.99 -2.75 -3.27
C ILE A 63 -3.90 -2.46 -2.23
N HIS A 64 -3.00 -1.60 -2.64
CA HIS A 64 -1.88 -1.12 -1.85
C HIS A 64 -1.77 0.42 -1.83
N GLU A 65 -2.70 1.10 -2.48
CA GLU A 65 -2.81 2.55 -2.51
C GLU A 65 -4.05 2.98 -1.73
N GLY A 66 -3.88 3.75 -0.67
CA GLY A 66 -5.05 4.15 0.08
C GLY A 66 -4.80 5.01 1.30
N VAL A 67 -5.87 5.64 1.71
CA VAL A 67 -5.97 6.46 2.90
C VAL A 67 -7.15 6.02 3.75
N GLY A 68 -7.06 6.26 5.03
CA GLY A 68 -8.08 5.86 5.97
C GLY A 68 -8.13 6.75 7.20
N GLU A 69 -8.96 6.33 8.11
CA GLU A 69 -9.17 6.97 9.41
C GLU A 69 -8.75 6.00 10.52
N VAL A 70 -7.91 6.46 11.44
CA VAL A 70 -7.50 5.67 12.60
C VAL A 70 -8.71 5.45 13.50
N VAL A 71 -9.04 4.20 13.77
CA VAL A 71 -10.13 3.84 14.69
C VAL A 71 -9.62 3.42 16.06
N PHE A 72 -8.40 2.89 16.10
CA PHE A 72 -7.74 2.48 17.33
C PHE A 72 -6.21 2.51 17.16
N ASP A 73 -5.50 3.02 18.14
CA ASP A 73 -4.03 2.94 18.23
C ASP A 73 -3.61 2.74 19.69
N PRO A 74 -3.15 1.54 20.07
CA PRO A 74 -2.73 1.25 21.43
C PRO A 74 -1.43 1.96 21.83
N THR A 75 -0.63 2.41 20.83
CA THR A 75 0.64 3.10 21.10
C THR A 75 0.45 4.59 21.44
N GLY A 76 -0.72 5.15 21.15
CA GLY A 76 -1.02 6.56 21.34
C GLY A 76 -0.31 7.51 20.36
N THR A 77 0.28 6.98 19.30
CA THR A 77 0.94 7.77 18.24
C THR A 77 -0.10 8.58 17.46
N PHE A 78 -1.26 7.99 17.18
CA PHE A 78 -2.38 8.61 16.49
C PHE A 78 -3.62 8.62 17.37
N LYS A 79 -4.50 9.58 17.10
CA LYS A 79 -5.82 9.69 17.76
C LYS A 79 -6.89 9.06 16.87
N THR A 80 -7.93 8.52 17.47
CA THR A 80 -9.14 8.13 16.76
C THR A 80 -9.67 9.30 15.95
N GLY A 81 -9.94 9.07 14.66
CA GLY A 81 -10.37 10.09 13.71
C GLY A 81 -9.23 10.74 12.92
N ASP A 82 -7.96 10.48 13.27
CA ASP A 82 -6.84 10.96 12.46
C ASP A 82 -6.88 10.33 11.06
N LYS A 83 -6.72 11.19 10.06
CA LYS A 83 -6.66 10.78 8.66
C LYS A 83 -5.22 10.47 8.27
N VAL A 84 -5.01 9.30 7.71
CA VAL A 84 -3.66 8.78 7.44
C VAL A 84 -3.54 8.17 6.04
N VAL A 85 -2.34 8.27 5.48
CA VAL A 85 -1.91 7.41 4.37
C VAL A 85 -1.38 6.11 4.95
N MET A 86 -1.77 5.00 4.35
CA MET A 86 -1.23 3.68 4.68
C MET A 86 -0.07 3.34 3.75
N VAL A 87 1.11 3.08 4.32
CA VAL A 87 2.32 2.70 3.57
C VAL A 87 2.33 1.20 3.37
N PRO A 88 2.28 0.70 2.12
CA PRO A 88 2.10 -0.73 1.84
C PRO A 88 3.34 -1.59 2.09
N ASN A 89 4.53 -1.00 2.17
CA ASN A 89 5.76 -1.75 2.44
C ASN A 89 5.85 -2.13 3.91
N MET A 90 5.99 -3.42 4.19
CA MET A 90 6.09 -3.99 5.53
C MET A 90 7.48 -4.59 5.72
N ALA A 91 8.41 -3.81 6.27
CA ALA A 91 9.72 -4.32 6.65
C ALA A 91 9.60 -5.23 7.86
N VAL A 92 10.25 -6.37 7.81
CA VAL A 92 10.32 -7.34 8.93
C VAL A 92 11.66 -7.27 9.65
N GLU A 93 12.64 -6.59 9.06
CA GLU A 93 13.98 -6.37 9.61
C GLU A 93 14.55 -5.04 9.11
N GLY A 94 15.54 -4.50 9.82
CA GLY A 94 16.33 -3.35 9.37
C GLY A 94 17.67 -3.80 8.78
N ASN A 95 18.25 -2.99 7.90
CA ASN A 95 19.60 -3.18 7.39
C ASN A 95 20.28 -1.82 7.29
N GLU A 96 21.56 -1.77 7.69
CA GLU A 96 22.34 -0.53 7.70
C GLU A 96 22.64 0.02 6.29
N PHE A 97 22.79 -0.87 5.31
CA PHE A 97 23.21 -0.52 3.95
C PHE A 97 22.09 -0.57 2.92
N ILE A 98 21.07 -1.39 3.19
CA ILE A 98 19.98 -1.65 2.25
C ILE A 98 18.69 -1.05 2.81
N ALA A 99 18.07 -0.13 2.06
CA ALA A 99 16.78 0.41 2.46
C ALA A 99 15.70 -0.69 2.50
N GLU A 100 14.79 -0.56 3.44
CA GLU A 100 13.76 -1.57 3.77
C GLU A 100 13.01 -2.10 2.55
N ASN A 101 12.65 -1.23 1.62
CA ASN A 101 11.90 -1.58 0.41
C ASN A 101 12.70 -2.43 -0.60
N TYR A 102 14.00 -2.61 -0.40
CA TYR A 102 14.87 -3.45 -1.23
C TYR A 102 15.26 -4.76 -0.54
N LEU A 103 14.88 -4.96 0.71
CA LEU A 103 15.14 -6.21 1.42
C LEU A 103 14.25 -7.33 0.87
N ARG A 104 14.83 -8.51 0.68
CA ARG A 104 14.10 -9.69 0.19
C ARG A 104 13.04 -10.17 1.18
N SER A 105 13.24 -9.92 2.46
CA SER A 105 12.32 -10.25 3.55
C SER A 105 11.14 -9.31 3.65
N SER A 106 11.20 -8.12 3.05
CA SER A 106 10.10 -7.16 3.10
C SER A 106 8.85 -7.69 2.41
N LYS A 107 7.71 -7.49 3.05
CA LYS A 107 6.40 -7.81 2.52
C LYS A 107 5.75 -6.56 1.93
N PHE A 108 4.80 -6.76 1.03
CA PHE A 108 4.09 -5.68 0.38
C PHE A 108 2.60 -5.99 0.30
N CYS A 109 1.78 -5.09 0.83
CA CYS A 109 0.32 -5.21 0.83
C CYS A 109 -0.22 -5.35 -0.60
N GLY A 110 -1.18 -6.26 -0.82
CA GLY A 110 -1.73 -6.53 -2.15
C GLY A 110 -0.77 -7.25 -3.12
N SER A 111 0.33 -7.82 -2.59
CA SER A 111 1.29 -8.59 -3.41
C SER A 111 1.87 -9.81 -2.72
N THR A 112 2.38 -9.67 -1.50
CA THR A 112 2.96 -10.77 -0.70
C THR A 112 2.19 -11.01 0.59
N MET A 113 1.21 -10.21 0.85
CA MET A 113 0.24 -10.31 1.94
C MET A 113 -1.05 -9.59 1.53
N ASP A 114 -2.12 -9.74 2.30
CA ASP A 114 -3.37 -9.00 2.06
C ASP A 114 -3.15 -7.49 1.99
N GLY A 115 -3.81 -6.88 1.02
CA GLY A 115 -3.82 -5.44 0.80
C GLY A 115 -4.94 -4.73 1.56
N PHE A 116 -5.25 -3.52 1.14
CA PHE A 116 -6.16 -2.62 1.85
C PHE A 116 -7.64 -2.85 1.52
N LEU A 117 -7.99 -3.81 0.65
CA LEU A 117 -9.37 -4.12 0.30
C LEU A 117 -10.05 -4.93 1.43
N GLN A 118 -10.27 -4.26 2.56
CA GLN A 118 -10.88 -4.81 3.77
C GLN A 118 -11.52 -3.68 4.59
N GLU A 119 -12.40 -4.01 5.52
CA GLU A 119 -13.08 -2.99 6.33
C GLU A 119 -12.12 -2.30 7.31
N TYR A 120 -11.18 -3.07 7.87
CA TYR A 120 -10.17 -2.56 8.78
C TYR A 120 -8.81 -3.15 8.43
N VAL A 121 -7.76 -2.33 8.53
CA VAL A 121 -6.36 -2.71 8.31
C VAL A 121 -5.61 -2.61 9.62
N SER A 122 -5.05 -3.73 10.09
CA SER A 122 -4.11 -3.74 11.21
C SER A 122 -2.71 -3.46 10.69
N ILE A 123 -2.13 -2.34 11.10
CA ILE A 123 -0.88 -1.84 10.52
C ILE A 123 -0.03 -1.14 11.59
N SER A 124 1.29 -1.33 11.50
CA SER A 124 2.21 -0.62 12.41
C SER A 124 2.06 0.89 12.29
N PRO A 125 1.99 1.65 13.40
CA PRO A 125 1.96 3.11 13.37
C PRO A 125 3.12 3.73 12.58
N LYS A 126 4.27 3.06 12.50
CA LYS A 126 5.42 3.47 11.69
C LYS A 126 5.15 3.46 10.18
N ARG A 127 4.07 2.80 9.76
CA ARG A 127 3.60 2.71 8.36
C ARG A 127 2.38 3.60 8.10
N LEU A 128 2.11 4.53 8.99
CA LEU A 128 1.06 5.52 8.84
C LEU A 128 1.68 6.93 8.73
N VAL A 129 1.14 7.72 7.81
CA VAL A 129 1.54 9.12 7.65
C VAL A 129 0.32 10.00 7.85
N LEU A 130 0.39 10.87 8.85
CA LEU A 130 -0.70 11.81 9.16
C LEU A 130 -0.93 12.77 7.99
N LEU A 131 -2.17 12.89 7.57
CA LEU A 131 -2.56 13.83 6.52
C LEU A 131 -2.81 15.24 7.09
N PRO A 132 -2.51 16.29 6.33
CA PRO A 132 -2.94 17.64 6.67
C PRO A 132 -4.47 17.73 6.79
N LYS A 133 -4.96 18.52 7.75
CA LYS A 133 -6.41 18.61 8.08
C LYS A 133 -7.31 18.91 6.87
N ASN A 134 -6.83 19.71 5.92
CA ASN A 134 -7.60 20.15 4.76
C ASN A 134 -7.27 19.35 3.48
N MET A 135 -6.58 18.22 3.60
CA MET A 135 -6.23 17.39 2.45
C MET A 135 -7.47 16.77 1.83
N ASN A 136 -7.59 16.88 0.51
CA ASN A 136 -8.61 16.19 -0.24
C ASN A 136 -8.29 14.68 -0.25
N MET A 137 -9.17 13.87 0.33
CA MET A 137 -8.95 12.42 0.47
C MET A 137 -8.91 11.68 -0.86
N ASN A 138 -9.64 12.15 -1.88
CA ASN A 138 -9.56 11.57 -3.22
C ASN A 138 -8.16 11.75 -3.82
N VAL A 139 -7.53 12.92 -3.61
CA VAL A 139 -6.16 13.17 -4.05
C VAL A 139 -5.16 12.41 -3.20
N ALA A 140 -5.37 12.37 -1.88
CA ALA A 140 -4.49 11.68 -0.96
C ALA A 140 -4.41 10.17 -1.22
N ALA A 141 -5.46 9.55 -1.76
CA ALA A 141 -5.45 8.12 -2.11
C ALA A 141 -4.35 7.75 -3.14
N PHE A 142 -3.89 8.73 -3.93
CA PHE A 142 -2.81 8.54 -4.91
C PHE A 142 -1.40 8.79 -4.34
N THR A 143 -1.25 8.99 -3.03
CA THR A 143 0.05 9.33 -2.43
C THR A 143 1.10 8.25 -2.67
N GLU A 144 0.72 6.97 -2.68
CA GLU A 144 1.65 5.87 -2.92
C GLU A 144 2.26 6.00 -4.32
N ILE A 145 1.46 6.11 -5.36
CA ILE A 145 1.95 6.18 -6.75
C ILE A 145 2.75 7.46 -7.02
N VAL A 146 2.38 8.58 -6.39
CA VAL A 146 3.18 9.81 -6.41
C VAL A 146 4.54 9.58 -5.75
N SER A 147 4.60 8.84 -4.66
CA SER A 147 5.86 8.51 -3.96
C SER A 147 6.81 7.70 -4.85
N VAL A 148 6.28 6.81 -5.72
CA VAL A 148 7.08 6.07 -6.70
C VAL A 148 7.75 7.01 -7.69
N SER A 149 7.02 7.99 -8.21
CA SER A 149 7.56 9.02 -9.12
C SER A 149 8.63 9.89 -8.43
N VAL A 150 8.36 10.35 -7.22
CA VAL A 150 9.33 11.12 -6.41
C VAL A 150 10.57 10.28 -6.10
N HIS A 151 10.41 9.00 -5.79
CA HIS A 151 11.53 8.10 -5.57
C HIS A 151 12.41 7.95 -6.81
N ALA A 152 11.82 7.80 -8.00
CA ALA A 152 12.55 7.72 -9.25
C ALA A 152 13.41 8.99 -9.49
N ILE A 153 12.84 10.18 -9.27
CA ILE A 153 13.54 11.45 -9.39
C ILE A 153 14.67 11.54 -8.36
N SER A 154 14.40 11.19 -7.10
CA SER A 154 15.41 11.22 -6.02
C SER A 154 16.58 10.26 -6.29
N ARG A 155 16.29 9.08 -6.87
CA ARG A 155 17.35 8.14 -7.29
C ARG A 155 18.14 8.68 -8.47
N PHE A 156 17.47 9.27 -9.45
CA PHE A 156 18.11 9.93 -10.58
C PHE A 156 19.09 11.01 -10.10
N ASP A 157 18.70 11.85 -9.15
CA ASP A 157 19.54 12.92 -8.61
C ASP A 157 20.80 12.41 -7.91
N LYS A 158 20.75 11.22 -7.31
CA LYS A 158 21.87 10.62 -6.60
C LYS A 158 22.88 9.91 -7.50
N ILE A 159 22.43 9.28 -8.57
CA ILE A 159 23.23 8.33 -9.37
C ILE A 159 23.32 8.69 -10.85
N ALA A 160 22.62 9.73 -11.28
CA ALA A 160 22.48 10.03 -12.68
C ALA A 160 23.70 10.68 -13.31
N HIS A 161 23.71 10.60 -14.62
CA HIS A 161 24.58 11.28 -15.52
C HIS A 161 24.66 12.79 -15.26
N SER A 162 25.81 13.39 -15.46
CA SER A 162 26.04 14.84 -15.25
C SER A 162 25.23 15.74 -16.18
N CYS A 163 24.85 15.24 -17.36
CA CYS A 163 24.02 15.96 -18.31
C CYS A 163 22.54 15.81 -17.97
N ARG A 164 21.93 16.86 -17.35
CA ARG A 164 20.54 16.86 -16.86
C ARG A 164 19.64 17.85 -17.58
N ARG A 165 20.03 18.28 -18.79
CA ARG A 165 19.34 19.35 -19.52
C ARG A 165 18.06 18.91 -20.22
N ARG A 166 17.89 17.61 -20.47
CA ARG A 166 16.74 17.07 -21.18
C ARG A 166 16.25 15.81 -20.46
N ILE A 167 14.96 15.79 -20.14
CA ILE A 167 14.28 14.65 -19.56
C ILE A 167 13.22 14.22 -20.55
N GLY A 168 13.16 12.93 -20.88
CA GLY A 168 12.08 12.33 -21.65
C GLY A 168 11.18 11.52 -20.75
N VAL A 169 9.87 11.71 -20.90
CA VAL A 169 8.84 10.87 -20.24
C VAL A 169 8.09 10.16 -21.34
N TRP A 170 8.03 8.83 -21.24
CA TRP A 170 7.31 7.98 -22.19
C TRP A 170 6.14 7.31 -21.50
N GLY A 171 4.95 7.58 -22.01
CA GLY A 171 3.68 7.10 -21.49
C GLY A 171 2.89 8.19 -20.78
N ASP A 172 1.58 8.05 -20.84
CA ASP A 172 0.57 8.93 -20.26
C ASP A 172 -0.27 8.21 -19.19
N GLY A 173 0.28 7.16 -18.62
CA GLY A 173 -0.31 6.44 -17.50
C GLY A 173 -0.11 7.17 -16.16
N ASN A 174 -0.64 6.59 -15.08
CA ASN A 174 -0.63 7.19 -13.74
C ASN A 174 0.75 7.62 -13.22
N LEU A 175 1.83 7.05 -13.76
CA LEU A 175 3.22 7.41 -13.39
C LEU A 175 3.83 8.49 -14.30
N GLY A 176 3.26 8.73 -15.47
CA GLY A 176 3.79 9.64 -16.49
C GLY A 176 3.13 11.01 -16.54
N ILE A 177 2.09 11.23 -15.76
CA ILE A 177 1.30 12.47 -15.68
C ILE A 177 1.86 13.37 -14.59
#